data_ddd9d9526c75b3b41f1f74f701608d2c
#
_entry.id   ddd9d9526c75b3b41f1f74f701608d2c
#
_cell.length_a   1.000
_cell.length_b   1.000
_cell.length_c   1.000
_cell.angle_alpha   90.00
_cell.angle_beta   90.00
_cell.angle_gamma   90.00
#
_symmetry.space_group_name_H-M   'P 1'
#
loop_
_entity.id
_entity.type
_entity.pdbx_description
1 polymer ?
#
loop_
_entity_poly.entity_id
_entity_poly.type
_entity_poly.pdbx_seq_one_letter_code
_entity_poly.pdbx_strand_id
1 'polypeptide(L)'
;VKPESFEEVVATTSLNRPGASDYIDNFVARKHGKEKVTVLDPVLEDILAPTYGIMLYQEQVMQVAQRYAGFSLGKADILRRAMGKKNAAEMHRMEESFIQGALEKGHGKEQAQQVFAVMEKFAGYGFNRSHAYAYAALAFQLAYFKTHYPEIFYQVMLNYASGDYILDALEMDFELTPLSINTIPYLDKLTDKTIYLGLKSIKGMSRDFAYWIIENRPFSSVEDFVTRLPKNYQKLSLLTPLVEIGLFDSFEKNRQKILSNLPTLFIFVEELGSLFADNSYNWLESEDFTQVEKFRKEQEWLGVGISPHPLLILAKNPLYPIVSLSELSEGQTATVLVEIQSIRVIRTKKGENMAFLKVSDSKTKLEVTVFSDQYRQFKNLL
;
A
#
# COMPACT_ATOMS: atom_id res chain seq x y z
N VAL A 1 -8.02 -8.05 -13.66
CA VAL A 1 -8.16 -9.52 -13.86
C VAL A 1 -9.39 -10.07 -13.14
N LYS A 2 -9.73 -9.56 -11.93
CA LYS A 2 -10.81 -10.11 -11.09
C LYS A 2 -10.67 -11.64 -10.96
N PRO A 3 -9.65 -12.14 -10.24
CA PRO A 3 -9.36 -13.56 -10.18
C PRO A 3 -10.50 -14.34 -9.50
N GLU A 4 -10.88 -15.48 -10.09
CA GLU A 4 -11.92 -16.41 -9.61
C GLU A 4 -11.33 -17.78 -9.27
N SER A 5 -10.06 -18.00 -9.60
CA SER A 5 -9.32 -19.22 -9.28
C SER A 5 -7.95 -18.89 -8.69
N PHE A 6 -7.38 -19.86 -7.96
CA PHE A 6 -6.04 -19.69 -7.39
C PHE A 6 -4.97 -19.54 -8.48
N GLU A 7 -5.10 -20.24 -9.61
CA GLU A 7 -4.18 -20.09 -10.74
C GLU A 7 -4.20 -18.67 -11.32
N GLU A 8 -5.33 -18.01 -11.34
CA GLU A 8 -5.44 -16.62 -11.76
C GLU A 8 -4.81 -15.66 -10.75
N VAL A 9 -4.86 -15.93 -9.44
CA VAL A 9 -4.12 -15.18 -8.43
C VAL A 9 -2.61 -15.31 -8.67
N VAL A 10 -2.13 -16.53 -8.96
CA VAL A 10 -0.73 -16.77 -9.34
C VAL A 10 -0.35 -15.99 -10.60
N ALA A 11 -1.22 -16.00 -11.63
CA ALA A 11 -0.98 -15.28 -12.88
C ALA A 11 -0.89 -13.75 -12.68
N THR A 12 -1.68 -13.15 -11.78
CA THR A 12 -1.64 -11.71 -11.52
C THR A 12 -0.27 -11.23 -11.05
N THR A 13 0.42 -12.03 -10.24
CA THR A 13 1.78 -11.72 -9.75
C THR A 13 2.78 -11.62 -10.92
N SER A 14 2.60 -12.45 -11.95
CA SER A 14 3.47 -12.49 -13.13
C SER A 14 3.11 -11.42 -14.16
N LEU A 15 1.81 -11.16 -14.35
CA LEU A 15 1.30 -10.14 -15.28
C LEU A 15 1.73 -8.72 -14.89
N ASN A 16 1.94 -8.46 -13.60
CA ASN A 16 2.39 -7.14 -13.12
C ASN A 16 3.90 -6.91 -13.28
N ARG A 17 4.53 -7.49 -14.31
CA ARG A 17 5.95 -7.32 -14.62
C ARG A 17 6.14 -6.66 -15.98
N PRO A 18 7.20 -5.83 -16.17
CA PRO A 18 7.51 -5.25 -17.47
C PRO A 18 7.60 -6.33 -18.54
N GLY A 19 6.93 -6.11 -19.67
CA GLY A 19 6.84 -7.05 -20.78
C GLY A 19 5.67 -8.03 -20.71
N ALA A 20 5.35 -8.59 -19.52
CA ALA A 20 4.14 -9.36 -19.32
C ALA A 20 2.90 -8.45 -19.20
N SER A 21 3.08 -7.25 -18.68
CA SER A 21 2.01 -6.24 -18.53
C SER A 21 1.33 -5.85 -19.85
N ASP A 22 2.04 -5.95 -20.97
CA ASP A 22 1.49 -5.69 -22.31
C ASP A 22 0.37 -6.68 -22.70
N TYR A 23 0.27 -7.80 -22.01
CA TYR A 23 -0.70 -8.87 -22.26
C TYR A 23 -1.86 -8.89 -21.26
N ILE A 24 -1.94 -7.94 -20.33
CA ILE A 24 -3.02 -7.87 -19.34
C ILE A 24 -4.38 -7.79 -20.03
N ASP A 25 -4.52 -6.92 -21.02
CA ASP A 25 -5.78 -6.72 -21.74
C ASP A 25 -6.21 -8.00 -22.49
N ASN A 26 -5.27 -8.68 -23.15
CA ASN A 26 -5.55 -9.96 -23.80
C ASN A 26 -5.94 -11.04 -22.79
N PHE A 27 -5.21 -11.12 -21.65
CA PHE A 27 -5.53 -12.07 -20.59
C PHE A 27 -6.95 -11.86 -20.06
N VAL A 28 -7.32 -10.62 -19.78
CA VAL A 28 -8.65 -10.24 -19.30
C VAL A 28 -9.72 -10.53 -20.36
N ALA A 29 -9.48 -10.12 -21.61
CA ALA A 29 -10.42 -10.35 -22.71
C ALA A 29 -10.68 -11.85 -22.96
N ARG A 30 -9.65 -12.68 -22.93
CA ARG A 30 -9.74 -14.13 -23.10
C ARG A 30 -10.40 -14.81 -21.92
N LYS A 31 -10.07 -14.42 -20.69
CA LYS A 31 -10.75 -14.89 -19.48
C LYS A 31 -12.27 -14.69 -19.56
N HIS A 32 -12.70 -13.51 -19.98
CA HIS A 32 -14.12 -13.16 -20.05
C HIS A 32 -14.79 -13.52 -21.39
N GLY A 33 -14.12 -14.31 -22.24
CA GLY A 33 -14.67 -14.78 -23.53
C GLY A 33 -14.87 -13.68 -24.59
N LYS A 34 -14.30 -12.49 -24.37
CA LYS A 34 -14.34 -11.37 -25.33
C LYS A 34 -13.34 -11.53 -26.46
N GLU A 35 -12.28 -12.31 -26.24
CA GLU A 35 -11.27 -12.71 -27.21
C GLU A 35 -11.12 -14.23 -27.20
N LYS A 36 -11.06 -14.86 -28.38
CA LYS A 36 -10.83 -16.30 -28.49
C LYS A 36 -9.41 -16.64 -28.07
N VAL A 37 -9.25 -17.65 -27.21
CA VAL A 37 -7.93 -18.23 -26.92
C VAL A 37 -7.41 -18.91 -28.15
N THR A 38 -6.26 -18.46 -28.63
CA THR A 38 -5.54 -19.06 -29.77
C THR A 38 -4.16 -19.47 -29.33
N VAL A 39 -3.77 -20.68 -29.71
CA VAL A 39 -2.42 -21.22 -29.55
C VAL A 39 -1.84 -21.55 -30.91
N LEU A 40 -0.52 -21.47 -31.06
CA LEU A 40 0.15 -21.74 -32.34
C LEU A 40 0.08 -23.19 -32.78
N ASP A 41 -0.07 -24.11 -31.82
CA ASP A 41 -0.15 -25.54 -32.06
C ASP A 41 -1.00 -26.19 -30.97
N PRO A 42 -1.89 -27.17 -31.32
CA PRO A 42 -2.72 -27.90 -30.33
C PRO A 42 -1.92 -28.55 -29.20
N VAL A 43 -0.67 -28.97 -29.43
CA VAL A 43 0.22 -29.56 -28.42
C VAL A 43 0.51 -28.58 -27.27
N LEU A 44 0.33 -27.27 -27.50
CA LEU A 44 0.58 -26.22 -26.50
C LEU A 44 -0.66 -25.89 -25.67
N GLU A 45 -1.85 -26.37 -26.04
CA GLU A 45 -3.10 -26.01 -25.34
C GLU A 45 -3.05 -26.31 -23.85
N ASP A 46 -2.68 -27.54 -23.48
CA ASP A 46 -2.62 -27.92 -22.06
C ASP A 46 -1.62 -27.11 -21.25
N ILE A 47 -0.50 -26.72 -21.89
CA ILE A 47 0.56 -25.95 -21.23
C ILE A 47 0.10 -24.53 -20.98
N LEU A 48 -0.63 -23.93 -21.92
CA LEU A 48 -1.02 -22.53 -21.91
C LEU A 48 -2.46 -22.29 -21.45
N ALA A 49 -3.26 -23.34 -21.28
CA ALA A 49 -4.63 -23.22 -20.80
C ALA A 49 -4.77 -22.45 -19.47
N PRO A 50 -3.93 -22.69 -18.44
CA PRO A 50 -4.02 -21.97 -17.18
C PRO A 50 -3.76 -20.46 -17.29
N THR A 51 -3.17 -20.02 -18.41
CA THR A 51 -2.81 -18.63 -18.68
C THR A 51 -3.50 -18.09 -19.93
N TYR A 52 -4.62 -18.67 -20.32
CA TYR A 52 -5.44 -18.24 -21.47
C TYR A 52 -4.64 -18.11 -22.78
N GLY A 53 -3.73 -19.05 -23.04
CA GLY A 53 -2.90 -19.07 -24.24
C GLY A 53 -1.71 -18.11 -24.21
N ILE A 54 -1.44 -17.46 -23.09
CA ILE A 54 -0.31 -16.54 -22.93
C ILE A 54 0.82 -17.24 -22.19
N MET A 55 2.04 -17.15 -22.70
CA MET A 55 3.22 -17.68 -22.03
C MET A 55 3.68 -16.69 -20.96
N LEU A 56 3.50 -17.02 -19.68
CA LEU A 56 3.84 -16.16 -18.53
C LEU A 56 5.01 -16.69 -17.70
N TYR A 57 5.18 -18.03 -17.68
CA TYR A 57 6.10 -18.68 -16.76
C TYR A 57 7.31 -19.27 -17.49
N GLN A 58 8.48 -19.22 -16.84
CA GLN A 58 9.68 -19.91 -17.30
C GLN A 58 9.46 -21.41 -17.44
N GLU A 59 8.66 -22.00 -16.58
CA GLU A 59 8.29 -23.41 -16.62
C GLU A 59 7.46 -23.76 -17.86
N GLN A 60 6.61 -22.85 -18.34
CA GLN A 60 5.90 -23.07 -19.61
C GLN A 60 6.86 -23.10 -20.80
N VAL A 61 7.88 -22.23 -20.84
CA VAL A 61 8.93 -22.26 -21.87
C VAL A 61 9.63 -23.62 -21.87
N MET A 62 9.99 -24.13 -20.70
CA MET A 62 10.63 -25.45 -20.58
C MET A 62 9.71 -26.59 -21.03
N GLN A 63 8.43 -26.55 -20.65
CA GLN A 63 7.43 -27.55 -21.04
C GLN A 63 7.18 -27.55 -22.55
N VAL A 64 7.13 -26.37 -23.16
CA VAL A 64 7.04 -26.26 -24.62
C VAL A 64 8.28 -26.88 -25.29
N ALA A 65 9.47 -26.58 -24.83
CA ALA A 65 10.69 -27.18 -25.39
C ALA A 65 10.70 -28.72 -25.27
N GLN A 66 10.21 -29.26 -24.15
CA GLN A 66 10.11 -30.69 -23.95
C GLN A 66 9.03 -31.36 -24.82
N ARG A 67 7.83 -30.81 -24.83
CA ARG A 67 6.71 -31.43 -25.56
C ARG A 67 6.83 -31.26 -27.07
N TYR A 68 7.17 -30.05 -27.52
CA TYR A 68 7.19 -29.69 -28.92
C TYR A 68 8.46 -30.17 -29.64
N ALA A 69 9.64 -29.99 -29.00
CA ALA A 69 10.92 -30.32 -29.60
C ALA A 69 11.65 -31.53 -28.96
N GLY A 70 11.02 -32.22 -28.01
CA GLY A 70 11.60 -33.42 -27.38
C GLY A 70 12.83 -33.14 -26.50
N PHE A 71 13.02 -31.94 -26.01
CA PHE A 71 14.13 -31.63 -25.13
C PHE A 71 14.05 -32.42 -23.83
N SER A 72 15.20 -32.87 -23.31
CA SER A 72 15.27 -33.31 -21.92
C SER A 72 15.06 -32.12 -21.00
N LEU A 73 14.70 -32.38 -19.73
CA LEU A 73 14.53 -31.34 -18.72
C LEU A 73 15.82 -30.47 -18.58
N GLY A 74 16.99 -31.12 -18.56
CA GLY A 74 18.26 -30.41 -18.50
C GLY A 74 18.53 -29.49 -19.70
N LYS A 75 18.18 -29.97 -20.93
CA LYS A 75 18.33 -29.17 -22.15
C LYS A 75 17.34 -28.01 -22.18
N ALA A 76 16.11 -28.21 -21.70
CA ALA A 76 15.11 -27.16 -21.57
C ALA A 76 15.53 -26.08 -20.54
N ASP A 77 16.18 -26.47 -19.44
CA ASP A 77 16.72 -25.51 -18.47
C ASP A 77 17.90 -24.72 -19.03
N ILE A 78 18.77 -25.33 -19.84
CA ILE A 78 19.84 -24.61 -20.55
C ILE A 78 19.23 -23.57 -21.49
N LEU A 79 18.20 -23.94 -22.27
CA LEU A 79 17.48 -22.99 -23.14
C LEU A 79 16.91 -21.83 -22.35
N ARG A 80 16.20 -22.08 -21.25
CA ARG A 80 15.65 -21.04 -20.36
C ARG A 80 16.72 -20.09 -19.85
N ARG A 81 17.88 -20.62 -19.46
CA ARG A 81 19.03 -19.79 -18.97
C ARG A 81 19.66 -18.97 -20.09
N ALA A 82 19.80 -19.54 -21.28
CA ALA A 82 20.35 -18.84 -22.45
C ALA A 82 19.45 -17.65 -22.83
N MET A 83 18.16 -17.85 -22.85
CA MET A 83 17.16 -16.81 -23.08
C MET A 83 17.24 -15.68 -22.04
N GLY A 84 17.37 -15.99 -20.75
CA GLY A 84 17.49 -15.01 -19.67
C GLY A 84 18.77 -14.19 -19.72
N LYS A 85 19.88 -14.78 -20.21
CA LYS A 85 21.20 -14.10 -20.32
C LYS A 85 21.40 -13.33 -21.63
N LYS A 86 20.47 -13.41 -22.58
CA LYS A 86 20.57 -12.78 -23.94
C LYS A 86 21.86 -13.13 -24.68
N ASN A 87 22.36 -14.36 -24.53
CA ASN A 87 23.52 -14.85 -25.23
C ASN A 87 23.15 -15.28 -26.66
N ALA A 88 23.36 -14.40 -27.62
CA ALA A 88 22.94 -14.62 -29.01
C ALA A 88 23.51 -15.90 -29.64
N ALA A 89 24.75 -16.25 -29.35
CA ALA A 89 25.40 -17.44 -29.94
C ALA A 89 24.78 -18.74 -29.37
N GLU A 90 24.50 -18.76 -28.08
CA GLU A 90 23.83 -19.91 -27.41
C GLU A 90 22.36 -20.01 -27.82
N MET A 91 21.70 -18.87 -27.98
CA MET A 91 20.31 -18.81 -28.45
C MET A 91 20.19 -19.41 -29.87
N HIS A 92 21.07 -19.04 -30.79
CA HIS A 92 21.06 -19.59 -32.17
C HIS A 92 21.24 -21.12 -32.17
N ARG A 93 22.18 -21.65 -31.39
CA ARG A 93 22.36 -23.10 -31.26
C ARG A 93 21.12 -23.79 -30.67
N MET A 94 20.47 -23.16 -29.71
CA MET A 94 19.25 -23.69 -29.09
C MET A 94 18.07 -23.64 -30.05
N GLU A 95 17.96 -22.60 -30.89
CA GLU A 95 16.96 -22.48 -31.96
C GLU A 95 17.11 -23.62 -32.97
N GLU A 96 18.32 -23.81 -33.53
CA GLU A 96 18.60 -24.88 -34.50
C GLU A 96 18.24 -26.25 -33.88
N SER A 97 18.64 -26.48 -32.65
CA SER A 97 18.33 -27.73 -31.94
C SER A 97 16.85 -27.92 -31.67
N PHE A 98 16.13 -26.82 -31.37
CA PHE A 98 14.68 -26.85 -31.15
C PHE A 98 13.94 -27.17 -32.46
N ILE A 99 14.30 -26.51 -33.55
CA ILE A 99 13.72 -26.75 -34.87
C ILE A 99 13.97 -28.20 -35.30
N GLN A 100 15.18 -28.71 -35.14
CA GLN A 100 15.51 -30.10 -35.48
C GLN A 100 14.68 -31.09 -34.66
N GLY A 101 14.59 -30.90 -33.35
CA GLY A 101 13.75 -31.75 -32.49
C GLY A 101 12.27 -31.68 -32.82
N ALA A 102 11.76 -30.51 -33.22
CA ALA A 102 10.38 -30.34 -33.67
C ALA A 102 10.11 -31.11 -34.99
N LEU A 103 11.04 -31.04 -35.95
CA LEU A 103 10.95 -31.80 -37.19
C LEU A 103 10.91 -33.33 -36.93
N GLU A 104 11.76 -33.82 -36.03
CA GLU A 104 11.77 -35.22 -35.62
C GLU A 104 10.44 -35.67 -34.98
N LYS A 105 9.70 -34.76 -34.39
CA LYS A 105 8.35 -35.00 -33.86
C LYS A 105 7.23 -34.77 -34.86
N GLY A 106 7.55 -34.46 -36.12
CA GLY A 106 6.60 -34.29 -37.21
C GLY A 106 5.99 -32.88 -37.36
N HIS A 107 6.52 -31.87 -36.64
CA HIS A 107 6.07 -30.50 -36.83
C HIS A 107 6.74 -29.85 -38.07
N GLY A 108 6.08 -28.87 -38.68
CA GLY A 108 6.64 -28.11 -39.79
C GLY A 108 7.72 -27.15 -39.39
N LYS A 109 8.71 -26.92 -40.25
CA LYS A 109 9.86 -25.98 -39.98
C LYS A 109 9.37 -24.58 -39.66
N GLU A 110 8.51 -24.00 -40.48
CA GLU A 110 7.98 -22.65 -40.31
C GLU A 110 7.22 -22.49 -38.99
N GLN A 111 6.40 -23.50 -38.65
CA GLN A 111 5.66 -23.52 -37.39
C GLN A 111 6.61 -23.62 -36.19
N ALA A 112 7.63 -24.46 -36.26
CA ALA A 112 8.67 -24.56 -35.21
C ALA A 112 9.41 -23.24 -34.99
N GLN A 113 9.75 -22.50 -36.06
CA GLN A 113 10.34 -21.17 -35.98
C GLN A 113 9.40 -20.16 -35.30
N GLN A 114 8.10 -20.18 -35.62
CA GLN A 114 7.11 -19.31 -34.98
C GLN A 114 6.97 -19.60 -33.49
N VAL A 115 6.92 -20.88 -33.10
CA VAL A 115 6.85 -21.28 -31.70
C VAL A 115 8.11 -20.83 -30.95
N PHE A 116 9.28 -21.03 -31.55
CA PHE A 116 10.55 -20.60 -30.93
C PHE A 116 10.61 -19.07 -30.77
N ALA A 117 10.21 -18.30 -31.77
CA ALA A 117 10.17 -16.85 -31.72
C ALA A 117 9.25 -16.32 -30.60
N VAL A 118 8.10 -16.97 -30.38
CA VAL A 118 7.22 -16.66 -29.24
C VAL A 118 7.90 -16.98 -27.92
N MET A 119 8.54 -18.16 -27.80
CA MET A 119 9.30 -18.51 -26.59
C MET A 119 10.41 -17.51 -26.31
N GLU A 120 11.19 -17.11 -27.32
CA GLU A 120 12.27 -16.11 -27.17
C GLU A 120 11.74 -14.76 -26.69
N LYS A 121 10.64 -14.29 -27.27
CA LYS A 121 10.00 -13.03 -26.85
C LYS A 121 9.61 -13.05 -25.36
N PHE A 122 9.06 -14.16 -24.86
CA PHE A 122 8.60 -14.32 -23.49
C PHE A 122 9.72 -14.70 -22.51
N ALA A 123 10.76 -15.34 -22.95
CA ALA A 123 11.82 -15.81 -22.05
C ALA A 123 12.59 -14.68 -21.35
N GLY A 124 12.64 -13.48 -21.96
CA GLY A 124 13.18 -12.29 -21.33
C GLY A 124 12.33 -11.74 -20.16
N TYR A 125 11.07 -12.14 -20.09
CA TYR A 125 10.08 -11.67 -19.11
C TYR A 125 9.46 -12.78 -18.29
N GLY A 126 9.73 -14.05 -18.64
CA GLY A 126 9.16 -15.21 -17.99
C GLY A 126 9.40 -15.20 -16.47
N PHE A 127 8.32 -15.29 -15.71
CA PHE A 127 8.37 -15.30 -14.26
C PHE A 127 8.53 -16.73 -13.73
N ASN A 128 9.18 -16.91 -12.60
CA ASN A 128 9.26 -18.21 -11.95
C ASN A 128 7.89 -18.53 -11.31
N ARG A 129 7.22 -19.59 -11.79
CA ARG A 129 5.88 -19.97 -11.33
C ARG A 129 5.88 -20.39 -9.86
N SER A 130 6.94 -21.08 -9.39
CA SER A 130 7.04 -21.49 -7.99
C SER A 130 7.07 -20.29 -7.05
N HIS A 131 7.78 -19.23 -7.44
CA HIS A 131 7.81 -17.99 -6.68
C HIS A 131 6.43 -17.31 -6.68
N ALA A 132 5.79 -17.16 -7.84
CA ALA A 132 4.45 -16.60 -7.95
C ALA A 132 3.43 -17.40 -7.13
N TYR A 133 3.52 -18.73 -7.16
CA TYR A 133 2.68 -19.64 -6.39
C TYR A 133 2.84 -19.42 -4.87
N ALA A 134 4.07 -19.35 -4.38
CA ALA A 134 4.34 -19.14 -2.95
C ALA A 134 3.76 -17.80 -2.45
N TYR A 135 3.95 -16.72 -3.20
CA TYR A 135 3.38 -15.42 -2.85
C TYR A 135 1.85 -15.40 -2.96
N ALA A 136 1.30 -16.02 -3.99
CA ALA A 136 -0.15 -16.14 -4.14
C ALA A 136 -0.78 -16.96 -2.99
N ALA A 137 -0.12 -18.04 -2.56
CA ALA A 137 -0.57 -18.85 -1.42
C ALA A 137 -0.58 -18.04 -0.13
N LEU A 138 0.48 -17.26 0.13
CA LEU A 138 0.55 -16.38 1.30
C LEU A 138 -0.55 -15.30 1.23
N ALA A 139 -0.69 -14.63 0.09
CA ALA A 139 -1.71 -13.59 -0.10
C ALA A 139 -3.13 -14.15 0.08
N PHE A 140 -3.39 -15.35 -0.45
CA PHE A 140 -4.69 -16.02 -0.30
C PHE A 140 -4.98 -16.38 1.17
N GLN A 141 -3.98 -16.90 1.89
CA GLN A 141 -4.12 -17.20 3.32
C GLN A 141 -4.42 -15.92 4.13
N LEU A 142 -3.71 -14.83 3.86
CA LEU A 142 -3.95 -13.54 4.53
C LEU A 142 -5.36 -13.01 4.21
N ALA A 143 -5.80 -13.09 2.95
CA ALA A 143 -7.14 -12.70 2.55
C ALA A 143 -8.22 -13.57 3.23
N TYR A 144 -7.97 -14.88 3.37
CA TYR A 144 -8.85 -15.79 4.10
C TYR A 144 -8.99 -15.38 5.57
N PHE A 145 -7.87 -15.12 6.26
CA PHE A 145 -7.91 -14.65 7.65
C PHE A 145 -8.61 -13.30 7.77
N LYS A 146 -8.32 -12.36 6.87
CA LYS A 146 -8.99 -11.06 6.86
C LYS A 146 -10.51 -11.18 6.73
N THR A 147 -10.97 -12.10 5.88
CA THR A 147 -12.42 -12.29 5.60
C THR A 147 -13.13 -13.04 6.72
N HIS A 148 -12.53 -14.11 7.23
CA HIS A 148 -13.20 -15.03 8.16
C HIS A 148 -12.85 -14.78 9.63
N TYR A 149 -11.70 -14.15 9.89
CA TYR A 149 -11.18 -13.88 11.24
C TYR A 149 -10.59 -12.46 11.33
N PRO A 150 -11.36 -11.41 10.98
CA PRO A 150 -10.83 -10.05 10.85
C PRO A 150 -10.19 -9.53 12.13
N GLU A 151 -10.75 -9.83 13.30
CA GLU A 151 -10.18 -9.39 14.57
C GLU A 151 -8.78 -9.96 14.81
N ILE A 152 -8.58 -11.25 14.54
CA ILE A 152 -7.26 -11.89 14.66
C ILE A 152 -6.29 -11.34 13.62
N PHE A 153 -6.76 -11.17 12.38
CA PHE A 153 -5.97 -10.60 11.31
C PHE A 153 -5.45 -9.20 11.67
N TYR A 154 -6.36 -8.29 12.04
CA TYR A 154 -5.96 -6.91 12.38
C TYR A 154 -5.19 -6.82 13.69
N GLN A 155 -5.48 -7.65 14.70
CA GLN A 155 -4.66 -7.69 15.93
C GLN A 155 -3.19 -7.98 15.63
N VAL A 156 -2.91 -8.82 14.63
CA VAL A 156 -1.54 -9.13 14.22
C VAL A 156 -0.97 -8.03 13.33
N MET A 157 -1.71 -7.61 12.29
CA MET A 157 -1.22 -6.72 11.25
C MET A 157 -0.95 -5.29 11.75
N LEU A 158 -1.74 -4.78 12.69
CA LEU A 158 -1.56 -3.46 13.30
C LEU A 158 -0.16 -3.30 13.93
N ASN A 159 0.42 -4.37 14.45
CA ASN A 159 1.76 -4.32 15.05
C ASN A 159 2.92 -4.29 14.05
N TYR A 160 2.66 -4.52 12.74
CA TYR A 160 3.68 -4.55 11.69
C TYR A 160 3.61 -3.36 10.73
N ALA A 161 2.41 -2.87 10.42
CA ALA A 161 2.21 -1.78 9.46
C ALA A 161 0.92 -1.03 9.80
N SER A 162 0.96 -0.21 10.85
CA SER A 162 -0.23 0.34 11.49
C SER A 162 -1.11 1.21 10.58
N GLY A 163 -0.58 2.19 9.87
CA GLY A 163 -1.37 3.21 9.20
C GLY A 163 -2.37 2.67 8.18
N ASP A 164 -1.90 1.90 7.18
CA ASP A 164 -2.76 1.38 6.11
C ASP A 164 -3.77 0.34 6.64
N TYR A 165 -3.37 -0.48 7.62
CA TYR A 165 -4.26 -1.47 8.23
C TYR A 165 -5.29 -0.87 9.17
N ILE A 166 -5.02 0.28 9.79
CA ILE A 166 -6.01 1.03 10.57
C ILE A 166 -7.12 1.51 9.64
N LEU A 167 -6.77 2.17 8.52
CA LEU A 167 -7.75 2.64 7.55
C LEU A 167 -8.58 1.50 6.98
N ASP A 168 -7.93 0.39 6.62
CA ASP A 168 -8.58 -0.82 6.11
C ASP A 168 -9.52 -1.47 7.14
N ALA A 169 -9.16 -1.46 8.44
CA ALA A 169 -10.02 -1.95 9.50
C ALA A 169 -11.25 -1.03 9.73
N LEU A 170 -11.07 0.29 9.66
CA LEU A 170 -12.17 1.24 9.77
C LEU A 170 -13.20 1.07 8.64
N GLU A 171 -12.77 0.64 7.44
CA GLU A 171 -13.68 0.26 6.34
C GLU A 171 -14.47 -1.03 6.63
N MET A 172 -14.00 -1.86 7.56
CA MET A 172 -14.66 -3.10 8.00
C MET A 172 -15.41 -2.94 9.33
N ASP A 173 -15.92 -1.75 9.61
CA ASP A 173 -16.72 -1.41 10.80
C ASP A 173 -15.98 -1.61 12.13
N PHE A 174 -14.65 -1.43 12.14
CA PHE A 174 -13.89 -1.29 13.38
C PHE A 174 -13.89 0.18 13.82
N GLU A 175 -13.84 0.41 15.12
CA GLU A 175 -13.81 1.75 15.71
C GLU A 175 -12.43 2.06 16.29
N LEU A 176 -12.05 3.33 16.28
CA LEU A 176 -10.81 3.81 16.88
C LEU A 176 -11.12 4.54 18.19
N THR A 177 -10.47 4.11 19.27
CA THR A 177 -10.63 4.73 20.59
C THR A 177 -9.94 6.10 20.63
N PRO A 178 -10.56 7.12 21.24
CA PRO A 178 -9.88 8.37 21.55
C PRO A 178 -8.60 8.12 22.37
N LEU A 179 -7.55 8.87 22.07
CA LEU A 179 -6.29 8.73 22.79
C LEU A 179 -6.34 9.39 24.16
N SER A 180 -5.68 8.78 25.13
CA SER A 180 -5.47 9.36 26.45
C SER A 180 -4.15 8.88 27.03
N ILE A 181 -3.37 9.80 27.60
CA ILE A 181 -2.08 9.51 28.25
C ILE A 181 -2.23 8.46 29.36
N ASN A 182 -3.40 8.44 30.01
CA ASN A 182 -3.68 7.55 31.13
C ASN A 182 -4.11 6.13 30.73
N THR A 183 -4.52 5.91 29.47
CA THR A 183 -5.06 4.61 29.04
C THR A 183 -4.33 4.00 27.86
N ILE A 184 -3.56 4.79 27.08
CA ILE A 184 -2.86 4.32 25.90
C ILE A 184 -1.95 3.12 26.20
N PRO A 185 -2.06 1.96 25.48
CA PRO A 185 -1.18 0.81 25.68
C PRO A 185 0.20 1.05 25.06
N TYR A 186 1.14 0.14 25.28
CA TYR A 186 2.43 0.18 24.58
C TYR A 186 2.32 -0.26 23.12
N LEU A 187 1.70 -1.41 22.87
CA LEU A 187 1.42 -1.93 21.53
C LEU A 187 -0.03 -1.62 21.12
N ASP A 188 -0.27 -1.52 19.82
CA ASP A 188 -1.62 -1.46 19.31
C ASP A 188 -2.40 -2.71 19.75
N LYS A 189 -3.61 -2.50 20.20
CA LYS A 189 -4.48 -3.57 20.70
C LYS A 189 -5.83 -3.47 20.03
N LEU A 190 -6.42 -4.62 19.75
CA LEU A 190 -7.77 -4.73 19.23
C LEU A 190 -8.60 -5.60 20.18
N THR A 191 -9.76 -5.14 20.55
CA THR A 191 -10.72 -5.87 21.41
C THR A 191 -12.14 -5.47 20.99
N ASP A 192 -12.99 -6.46 20.75
CA ASP A 192 -14.41 -6.25 20.41
C ASP A 192 -14.62 -5.18 19.31
N LYS A 193 -13.89 -5.33 18.20
CA LYS A 193 -13.85 -4.38 17.07
C LYS A 193 -13.36 -2.95 17.40
N THR A 194 -12.79 -2.75 18.57
CA THR A 194 -12.25 -1.45 18.97
C THR A 194 -10.73 -1.48 18.92
N ILE A 195 -10.13 -0.54 18.17
CA ILE A 195 -8.69 -0.37 18.00
C ILE A 195 -8.19 0.64 19.05
N TYR A 196 -7.24 0.21 19.84
CA TYR A 196 -6.48 1.02 20.80
C TYR A 196 -5.08 1.22 20.22
N LEU A 197 -4.76 2.44 19.76
CA LEU A 197 -3.41 2.75 19.31
C LEU A 197 -2.44 2.75 20.48
N GLY A 198 -1.23 2.24 20.24
CA GLY A 198 -0.18 2.14 21.23
C GLY A 198 0.88 3.24 21.11
N LEU A 199 1.58 3.50 22.21
CA LEU A 199 2.70 4.45 22.23
C LEU A 199 3.79 4.10 21.21
N LYS A 200 4.02 2.81 20.94
CA LYS A 200 4.99 2.34 19.94
C LYS A 200 4.68 2.85 18.53
N SER A 201 3.43 3.09 18.19
CA SER A 201 3.00 3.56 16.88
C SER A 201 3.24 5.05 16.65
N ILE A 202 3.59 5.80 17.72
CA ILE A 202 3.95 7.21 17.63
C ILE A 202 5.38 7.31 17.07
N LYS A 203 5.53 8.01 15.95
CA LYS A 203 6.83 8.22 15.30
C LYS A 203 7.82 8.88 16.25
N GLY A 204 8.99 8.27 16.42
CA GLY A 204 10.04 8.79 17.30
C GLY A 204 9.90 8.41 18.78
N MET A 205 8.87 7.68 19.17
CA MET A 205 8.67 7.21 20.54
C MET A 205 9.74 6.18 20.92
N SER A 206 10.53 6.47 21.96
CA SER A 206 11.46 5.50 22.51
C SER A 206 10.75 4.52 23.46
N ARG A 207 11.26 3.30 23.51
CA ARG A 207 10.70 2.27 24.40
C ARG A 207 10.74 2.70 25.87
N ASP A 208 11.86 3.25 26.30
CA ASP A 208 12.07 3.62 27.71
C ASP A 208 11.13 4.75 28.13
N PHE A 209 10.92 5.73 27.26
CA PHE A 209 9.96 6.81 27.52
C PHE A 209 8.51 6.31 27.55
N ALA A 210 8.13 5.43 26.64
CA ALA A 210 6.82 4.82 26.64
C ALA A 210 6.53 4.02 27.93
N TYR A 211 7.50 3.23 28.40
CA TYR A 211 7.36 2.50 29.67
C TYR A 211 7.32 3.43 30.85
N TRP A 212 8.13 4.50 30.88
CA TRP A 212 8.05 5.50 31.92
C TRP A 212 6.62 6.09 32.02
N ILE A 213 6.01 6.46 30.89
CA ILE A 213 4.62 6.95 30.86
C ILE A 213 3.68 5.92 31.49
N ILE A 214 3.77 4.66 31.10
CA ILE A 214 2.89 3.59 31.56
C ILE A 214 3.03 3.35 33.08
N GLU A 215 4.24 3.37 33.61
CA GLU A 215 4.55 3.07 35.01
C GLU A 215 4.19 4.21 35.95
N ASN A 216 4.16 5.46 35.44
CA ASN A 216 3.93 6.64 36.26
C ASN A 216 2.50 7.20 36.23
N ARG A 217 1.60 6.60 35.46
CA ARG A 217 0.17 7.03 35.45
C ARG A 217 -0.61 6.47 36.63
N PRO A 218 -1.76 7.04 37.04
CA PRO A 218 -2.45 8.10 36.33
C PRO A 218 -1.84 9.48 36.57
N PHE A 219 -1.98 10.35 35.55
CA PHE A 219 -1.69 11.77 35.65
C PHE A 219 -3.00 12.54 35.83
N SER A 220 -2.98 13.60 36.63
CA SER A 220 -4.17 14.40 36.94
C SER A 220 -4.30 15.63 36.05
N SER A 221 -3.20 16.14 35.48
CA SER A 221 -3.16 17.30 34.60
C SER A 221 -1.88 17.28 33.73
N VAL A 222 -1.75 18.25 32.82
CA VAL A 222 -0.51 18.46 32.05
C VAL A 222 0.63 18.87 32.98
N GLU A 223 0.36 19.71 33.97
CA GLU A 223 1.34 20.13 34.96
C GLU A 223 1.84 18.95 35.80
N ASP A 224 0.93 18.08 36.27
CA ASP A 224 1.31 16.88 37.01
C ASP A 224 2.21 15.97 36.18
N PHE A 225 1.87 15.77 34.90
CA PHE A 225 2.72 15.01 33.97
C PHE A 225 4.12 15.61 33.83
N VAL A 226 4.21 16.94 33.60
CA VAL A 226 5.50 17.63 33.41
C VAL A 226 6.31 17.67 34.69
N THR A 227 5.65 17.86 35.85
CA THR A 227 6.32 17.88 37.16
C THR A 227 6.99 16.54 37.48
N ARG A 228 6.32 15.44 37.14
CA ARG A 228 6.83 14.07 37.38
C ARG A 228 7.83 13.62 36.30
N LEU A 229 7.90 14.35 35.17
CA LEU A 229 8.74 13.99 34.03
C LEU A 229 10.23 14.14 34.34
N PRO A 230 11.08 13.11 34.20
CA PRO A 230 12.53 13.24 34.34
C PRO A 230 13.13 14.28 33.40
N LYS A 231 14.15 15.02 33.87
CA LYS A 231 14.79 16.09 33.10
C LYS A 231 15.27 15.69 31.70
N ASN A 232 15.75 14.47 31.54
CA ASN A 232 16.20 13.96 30.24
C ASN A 232 15.06 13.81 29.22
N TYR A 233 13.80 13.73 29.66
CA TYR A 233 12.59 13.69 28.82
C TYR A 233 11.88 15.05 28.70
N GLN A 234 12.24 16.06 29.48
CA GLN A 234 11.72 17.44 29.38
C GLN A 234 12.26 18.14 28.10
N LYS A 235 11.80 17.65 26.94
CA LYS A 235 12.19 18.14 25.61
C LYS A 235 10.97 18.34 24.74
N LEU A 236 10.87 19.50 24.10
CA LEU A 236 9.77 19.80 23.16
C LEU A 236 9.65 18.73 22.10
N SER A 237 10.76 18.26 21.53
CA SER A 237 10.77 17.22 20.49
C SER A 237 10.16 15.89 20.92
N LEU A 238 10.10 15.58 22.21
CA LEU A 238 9.47 14.38 22.75
C LEU A 238 8.01 14.59 23.12
N LEU A 239 7.64 15.81 23.58
CA LEU A 239 6.27 16.08 24.02
C LEU A 239 5.37 16.61 22.90
N THR A 240 5.91 17.30 21.90
CA THR A 240 5.14 17.80 20.76
C THR A 240 4.31 16.71 20.11
N PRO A 241 4.85 15.53 19.75
CA PRO A 241 4.04 14.44 19.18
C PRO A 241 2.87 14.02 20.08
N LEU A 242 3.09 13.92 21.38
CA LEU A 242 2.06 13.50 22.34
C LEU A 242 0.89 14.49 22.43
N VAL A 243 1.23 15.79 22.43
CA VAL A 243 0.22 16.85 22.45
C VAL A 243 -0.53 16.93 21.11
N GLU A 244 0.21 16.91 20.00
CA GLU A 244 -0.37 17.07 18.67
C GLU A 244 -1.33 15.94 18.27
N ILE A 245 -1.13 14.73 18.78
CA ILE A 245 -2.06 13.61 18.57
C ILE A 245 -3.22 13.56 19.58
N GLY A 246 -3.24 14.46 20.56
CA GLY A 246 -4.35 14.60 21.52
C GLY A 246 -4.28 13.70 22.74
N LEU A 247 -3.09 13.20 23.14
CA LEU A 247 -2.98 12.37 24.35
C LEU A 247 -3.39 13.10 25.64
N PHE A 248 -3.37 14.43 25.64
CA PHE A 248 -3.75 15.28 26.76
C PHE A 248 -5.14 15.92 26.63
N ASP A 249 -5.93 15.58 25.59
CA ASP A 249 -7.24 16.19 25.32
C ASP A 249 -8.25 15.96 26.45
N SER A 250 -8.03 14.97 27.32
CA SER A 250 -8.83 14.77 28.53
C SER A 250 -8.57 15.83 29.62
N PHE A 251 -7.45 16.53 29.57
CA PHE A 251 -7.09 17.60 30.50
C PHE A 251 -7.31 18.98 29.89
N GLU A 252 -6.80 19.19 28.69
CA GLU A 252 -6.93 20.43 27.93
C GLU A 252 -7.09 20.10 26.43
N LYS A 253 -8.23 20.54 25.86
CA LYS A 253 -8.57 20.28 24.46
C LYS A 253 -7.82 21.15 23.47
N ASN A 254 -7.37 22.33 23.94
CA ASN A 254 -6.58 23.23 23.12
C ASN A 254 -5.14 22.77 23.09
N ARG A 255 -4.80 21.99 22.06
CA ARG A 255 -3.46 21.41 21.86
C ARG A 255 -2.40 22.50 21.65
N GLN A 256 -2.73 23.58 20.92
CA GLN A 256 -1.81 24.69 20.71
C GLN A 256 -1.49 25.43 22.01
N LYS A 257 -2.48 25.59 22.90
CA LYS A 257 -2.27 26.17 24.23
C LYS A 257 -1.24 25.36 25.03
N ILE A 258 -1.38 24.03 25.05
CA ILE A 258 -0.37 23.17 25.72
C ILE A 258 1.01 23.41 25.12
N LEU A 259 1.17 23.32 23.78
CA LEU A 259 2.46 23.45 23.12
C LEU A 259 3.13 24.80 23.37
N SER A 260 2.36 25.88 23.30
CA SER A 260 2.86 27.25 23.51
C SER A 260 3.38 27.45 24.93
N ASN A 261 2.83 26.76 25.91
CA ASN A 261 3.18 26.87 27.31
C ASN A 261 4.27 25.88 27.78
N LEU A 262 4.55 24.81 27.04
CA LEU A 262 5.53 23.81 27.46
C LEU A 262 6.91 24.40 27.85
N PRO A 263 7.51 25.36 27.09
CA PRO A 263 8.81 25.92 27.45
C PRO A 263 8.81 26.60 28.81
N THR A 264 7.80 27.40 29.09
CA THR A 264 7.67 28.13 30.37
C THR A 264 7.23 27.20 31.50
N LEU A 265 6.45 26.18 31.21
CA LEU A 265 6.07 25.12 32.15
C LEU A 265 7.29 24.31 32.62
N PHE A 266 8.24 24.01 31.74
CA PHE A 266 9.50 23.35 32.14
C PHE A 266 10.30 24.21 33.14
N ILE A 267 10.41 25.52 32.90
CA ILE A 267 11.08 26.44 33.80
C ILE A 267 10.35 26.53 35.14
N PHE A 268 9.03 26.68 35.09
CA PHE A 268 8.19 26.75 36.31
C PHE A 268 8.35 25.51 37.20
N VAL A 269 8.33 24.31 36.60
CA VAL A 269 8.52 23.06 37.34
C VAL A 269 9.93 22.94 37.94
N GLU A 270 10.94 23.45 37.28
CA GLU A 270 12.31 23.46 37.79
C GLU A 270 12.44 24.43 39.00
N GLU A 271 11.77 25.57 38.97
CA GLU A 271 11.76 26.56 40.03
C GLU A 271 10.92 26.12 41.23
N LEU A 272 9.80 25.41 41.01
CA LEU A 272 8.97 24.87 42.10
C LEU A 272 9.71 23.88 43.02
N GLY A 273 10.70 23.16 42.46
CA GLY A 273 11.57 22.31 43.26
C GLY A 273 12.45 23.07 44.27
N SER A 274 12.44 24.39 44.22
CA SER A 274 13.38 25.22 45.01
C SER A 274 12.79 26.01 46.13
N LEU A 275 11.52 26.41 46.27
CA LEU A 275 11.03 27.19 47.42
C LEU A 275 9.54 27.51 47.66
N PHE A 276 8.55 27.34 46.73
CA PHE A 276 7.17 27.79 46.98
C PHE A 276 6.09 26.82 46.47
N ALA A 277 5.37 26.19 47.41
CA ALA A 277 4.43 25.11 47.16
C ALA A 277 3.00 25.53 46.78
N ASP A 278 2.68 26.82 46.64
CA ASP A 278 1.28 27.27 46.46
C ASP A 278 0.97 28.04 45.16
N ASN A 279 1.87 28.06 44.18
CA ASN A 279 1.62 28.76 42.93
C ASN A 279 1.13 27.80 41.84
N SER A 280 -0.12 28.00 41.42
CA SER A 280 -0.64 27.38 40.19
C SER A 280 0.05 28.01 38.97
N TYR A 281 0.36 27.18 37.95
CA TYR A 281 0.87 27.66 36.68
C TYR A 281 -0.15 28.55 35.97
N ASN A 282 0.28 29.71 35.52
CA ASN A 282 -0.61 30.63 34.79
C ASN A 282 -0.52 30.37 33.28
N TRP A 283 -1.53 29.69 32.72
CA TRP A 283 -1.61 29.34 31.31
C TRP A 283 -1.82 30.57 30.44
N LEU A 284 -0.98 30.76 29.45
CA LEU A 284 -1.18 31.73 28.38
C LEU A 284 -2.19 31.14 27.36
N GLU A 285 -3.23 31.89 27.07
CA GLU A 285 -4.24 31.50 26.08
C GLU A 285 -3.67 31.60 24.65
N SER A 286 -4.08 30.69 23.79
CA SER A 286 -3.78 30.68 22.36
C SER A 286 -4.94 30.13 21.56
N GLU A 287 -5.05 30.50 20.32
CA GLU A 287 -5.98 29.88 19.37
C GLU A 287 -5.56 28.41 19.11
N ASP A 288 -6.54 27.50 19.12
CA ASP A 288 -6.27 26.06 18.92
C ASP A 288 -6.04 25.76 17.43
N PHE A 289 -5.42 24.63 17.16
CA PHE A 289 -5.33 24.07 15.80
C PHE A 289 -6.72 23.89 15.19
N THR A 290 -6.85 24.21 13.92
CA THR A 290 -8.02 23.84 13.12
C THR A 290 -8.14 22.33 13.03
N GLN A 291 -9.34 21.82 12.72
CA GLN A 291 -9.56 20.38 12.55
C GLN A 291 -8.68 19.78 11.44
N VAL A 292 -8.41 20.56 10.38
CA VAL A 292 -7.51 20.15 9.29
C VAL A 292 -6.07 20.00 9.80
N GLU A 293 -5.62 20.94 10.62
CA GLU A 293 -4.28 20.87 11.21
C GLU A 293 -4.15 19.71 12.19
N LYS A 294 -5.16 19.50 13.07
CA LYS A 294 -5.18 18.34 13.98
C LYS A 294 -5.06 17.03 13.20
N PHE A 295 -5.88 16.84 12.16
CA PHE A 295 -5.85 15.65 11.32
C PHE A 295 -4.48 15.44 10.64
N ARG A 296 -3.85 16.51 10.09
CA ARG A 296 -2.54 16.40 9.45
C ARG A 296 -1.42 16.06 10.43
N LYS A 297 -1.45 16.65 11.63
CA LYS A 297 -0.50 16.34 12.70
C LYS A 297 -0.64 14.89 13.17
N GLU A 298 -1.85 14.42 13.35
CA GLU A 298 -2.11 13.01 13.65
C GLU A 298 -1.57 12.08 12.56
N GLN A 299 -1.80 12.39 11.27
CA GLN A 299 -1.22 11.63 10.16
C GLN A 299 0.32 11.65 10.16
N GLU A 300 0.94 12.77 10.51
CA GLU A 300 2.39 12.88 10.57
C GLU A 300 3.00 11.95 11.61
N TRP A 301 2.39 11.87 12.81
CA TRP A 301 2.92 11.14 13.96
C TRP A 301 2.44 9.71 14.08
N LEU A 302 1.23 9.40 13.62
CA LEU A 302 0.61 8.07 13.74
C LEU A 302 0.46 7.34 12.40
N GLY A 303 0.66 8.05 11.27
CA GLY A 303 0.35 7.52 9.94
C GLY A 303 -1.15 7.50 9.60
N VAL A 304 -2.01 7.91 10.53
CA VAL A 304 -3.45 8.00 10.36
C VAL A 304 -4.02 9.20 11.11
N GLY A 305 -5.03 9.87 10.54
CA GLY A 305 -5.78 10.91 11.24
C GLY A 305 -6.88 10.28 12.11
N ILE A 306 -6.97 10.71 13.36
CA ILE A 306 -8.00 10.28 14.32
C ILE A 306 -9.16 11.28 14.32
N SER A 307 -8.84 12.56 14.17
CA SER A 307 -9.82 13.63 13.99
C SER A 307 -10.63 13.43 12.71
N PRO A 308 -11.85 14.00 12.61
CA PRO A 308 -12.66 13.91 11.41
C PRO A 308 -11.88 14.34 10.16
N HIS A 309 -11.96 13.51 9.11
CA HIS A 309 -11.27 13.81 7.86
C HIS A 309 -11.69 15.17 7.30
N PRO A 310 -10.75 16.02 6.83
CA PRO A 310 -11.05 17.37 6.34
C PRO A 310 -12.15 17.41 5.28
N LEU A 311 -12.19 16.43 4.40
CA LEU A 311 -13.22 16.32 3.36
C LEU A 311 -14.63 16.13 3.92
N LEU A 312 -14.81 15.48 5.08
CA LEU A 312 -16.11 15.34 5.73
C LEU A 312 -16.64 16.67 6.24
N ILE A 313 -15.74 17.60 6.58
CA ILE A 313 -16.11 18.97 6.98
C ILE A 313 -16.57 19.76 5.77
N LEU A 314 -15.85 19.66 4.65
CA LEU A 314 -16.17 20.32 3.38
C LEU A 314 -17.44 19.74 2.75
N ALA A 315 -17.67 18.44 2.87
CA ALA A 315 -18.85 17.76 2.34
C ALA A 315 -20.17 18.17 3.02
N LYS A 316 -20.12 18.80 4.20
CA LYS A 316 -21.35 19.29 4.90
C LYS A 316 -22.09 20.39 4.14
N ASN A 317 -21.45 21.04 3.17
CA ASN A 317 -22.06 22.11 2.34
C ASN A 317 -21.69 21.92 0.86
N PRO A 318 -22.09 20.82 0.19
CA PRO A 318 -21.68 20.58 -1.20
C PRO A 318 -22.43 21.52 -2.14
N LEU A 319 -21.67 22.26 -2.95
CA LEU A 319 -22.20 23.00 -4.11
C LEU A 319 -22.67 22.03 -5.21
N TYR A 320 -22.24 20.77 -5.17
CA TYR A 320 -22.51 19.74 -6.16
C TYR A 320 -22.76 18.40 -5.48
N PRO A 321 -23.53 17.48 -6.08
CA PRO A 321 -23.64 16.11 -5.57
C PRO A 321 -22.27 15.43 -5.68
N ILE A 322 -21.75 14.99 -4.52
CA ILE A 322 -20.46 14.34 -4.39
C ILE A 322 -20.69 12.84 -4.30
N VAL A 323 -19.95 12.09 -5.12
CA VAL A 323 -19.94 10.63 -5.11
C VAL A 323 -18.65 10.15 -4.46
N SER A 324 -18.69 9.09 -3.64
CA SER A 324 -17.50 8.46 -3.09
C SER A 324 -16.69 7.76 -4.18
N LEU A 325 -15.36 7.76 -4.06
CA LEU A 325 -14.49 7.05 -5.00
C LEU A 325 -14.80 5.55 -5.08
N SER A 326 -15.24 4.94 -3.96
CA SER A 326 -15.64 3.53 -3.90
C SER A 326 -16.91 3.20 -4.67
N GLU A 327 -17.74 4.18 -4.95
CA GLU A 327 -19.02 4.01 -5.67
C GLU A 327 -18.89 4.22 -7.19
N LEU A 328 -17.71 4.61 -7.68
CA LEU A 328 -17.47 4.83 -9.10
C LEU A 328 -17.45 3.54 -9.88
N SER A 329 -18.16 3.53 -10.99
CA SER A 329 -18.17 2.41 -11.95
C SER A 329 -17.40 2.77 -13.23
N GLU A 330 -16.90 1.75 -13.94
CA GLU A 330 -16.21 1.93 -15.22
C GLU A 330 -17.11 2.67 -16.24
N GLY A 331 -16.56 3.71 -16.86
CA GLY A 331 -17.27 4.54 -17.83
C GLY A 331 -18.19 5.62 -17.23
N GLN A 332 -18.28 5.72 -15.91
CA GLN A 332 -19.09 6.72 -15.22
C GLN A 332 -18.37 8.08 -15.20
N THR A 333 -19.12 9.17 -15.42
CA THR A 333 -18.67 10.52 -15.14
C THR A 333 -19.32 11.00 -13.83
N ALA A 334 -18.52 11.45 -12.89
CA ALA A 334 -19.00 11.90 -11.58
C ALA A 334 -18.17 13.08 -11.06
N THR A 335 -18.76 13.85 -10.13
CA THR A 335 -18.03 14.83 -9.33
C THR A 335 -17.63 14.20 -8.02
N VAL A 336 -16.34 14.26 -7.71
CA VAL A 336 -15.77 13.71 -6.48
C VAL A 336 -15.07 14.82 -5.69
N LEU A 337 -15.10 14.72 -4.36
CA LEU A 337 -14.33 15.56 -3.46
C LEU A 337 -13.15 14.76 -2.95
N VAL A 338 -11.93 15.19 -3.26
CA VAL A 338 -10.71 14.46 -2.95
C VAL A 338 -9.60 15.37 -2.43
N GLU A 339 -8.71 14.82 -1.63
CA GLU A 339 -7.43 15.40 -1.28
C GLU A 339 -6.37 14.93 -2.27
N ILE A 340 -5.58 15.87 -2.82
CA ILE A 340 -4.44 15.54 -3.68
C ILE A 340 -3.25 15.24 -2.77
N GLN A 341 -2.84 14.00 -2.71
CA GLN A 341 -1.70 13.54 -1.88
C GLN A 341 -0.35 13.74 -2.58
N SER A 342 -0.29 13.55 -3.87
CA SER A 342 0.91 13.80 -4.67
C SER A 342 0.58 14.04 -6.13
N ILE A 343 1.47 14.79 -6.80
CA ILE A 343 1.38 15.13 -8.22
C ILE A 343 2.67 14.68 -8.89
N ARG A 344 2.55 13.87 -9.94
CA ARG A 344 3.67 13.45 -10.78
C ARG A 344 3.44 13.92 -12.21
N VAL A 345 4.17 14.94 -12.62
CA VAL A 345 4.13 15.44 -14.00
C VAL A 345 5.08 14.65 -14.88
N ILE A 346 4.61 14.22 -16.04
CA ILE A 346 5.42 13.56 -17.06
C ILE A 346 5.27 14.25 -18.41
N ARG A 347 6.26 14.06 -19.26
CA ARG A 347 6.22 14.55 -20.65
C ARG A 347 5.84 13.41 -21.59
N THR A 348 4.78 13.61 -22.37
CA THR A 348 4.31 12.62 -23.36
C THR A 348 5.27 12.50 -24.54
N LYS A 349 5.12 11.46 -25.36
CA LYS A 349 5.89 11.30 -26.61
C LYS A 349 5.70 12.46 -27.60
N LYS A 350 4.59 13.18 -27.50
CA LYS A 350 4.29 14.39 -28.29
C LYS A 350 4.92 15.66 -27.72
N GLY A 351 5.65 15.57 -26.60
CA GLY A 351 6.31 16.70 -25.96
C GLY A 351 5.42 17.53 -25.04
N GLU A 352 4.18 17.15 -24.83
CA GLU A 352 3.23 17.83 -23.95
C GLU A 352 3.30 17.29 -22.52
N ASN A 353 3.00 18.11 -21.53
CA ASN A 353 2.94 17.66 -20.14
C ASN A 353 1.56 17.10 -19.82
N MET A 354 1.53 16.01 -19.02
CA MET A 354 0.35 15.46 -18.36
C MET A 354 0.71 15.13 -16.91
N ALA A 355 -0.27 14.90 -16.04
CA ALA A 355 -0.01 14.57 -14.65
C ALA A 355 -0.77 13.32 -14.20
N PHE A 356 -0.16 12.61 -13.25
CA PHE A 356 -0.80 11.60 -12.43
C PHE A 356 -0.97 12.16 -11.03
N LEU A 357 -2.19 12.19 -10.53
CA LEU A 357 -2.54 12.64 -9.19
C LEU A 357 -2.85 11.42 -8.34
N LYS A 358 -2.17 11.25 -7.23
CA LYS A 358 -2.66 10.37 -6.19
C LYS A 358 -3.64 11.15 -5.35
N VAL A 359 -4.89 10.71 -5.37
CA VAL A 359 -5.99 11.35 -4.65
C VAL A 359 -6.60 10.38 -3.66
N SER A 360 -7.18 10.91 -2.60
CA SER A 360 -7.99 10.14 -1.67
C SER A 360 -9.25 10.89 -1.29
N ASP A 361 -10.34 10.18 -1.12
CA ASP A 361 -11.46 10.63 -0.30
C ASP A 361 -11.24 10.18 1.16
N SER A 362 -12.26 10.24 2.01
CA SER A 362 -12.12 9.83 3.42
C SER A 362 -11.88 8.33 3.61
N LYS A 363 -12.02 7.50 2.56
CA LYS A 363 -11.97 6.04 2.63
C LYS A 363 -11.05 5.41 1.58
N THR A 364 -11.07 5.90 0.36
CA THR A 364 -10.47 5.25 -0.82
C THR A 364 -9.36 6.11 -1.42
N LYS A 365 -8.28 5.46 -1.88
CA LYS A 365 -7.18 6.10 -2.62
C LYS A 365 -7.25 5.69 -4.09
N LEU A 366 -7.06 6.65 -5.00
CA LEU A 366 -7.08 6.40 -6.43
C LEU A 366 -5.96 7.18 -7.14
N GLU A 367 -5.49 6.70 -8.29
CA GLU A 367 -4.64 7.48 -9.19
C GLU A 367 -5.48 8.04 -10.32
N VAL A 368 -5.51 9.36 -10.47
CA VAL A 368 -6.23 10.07 -11.51
C VAL A 368 -5.24 10.57 -12.55
N THR A 369 -5.54 10.29 -13.82
CA THR A 369 -4.75 10.80 -14.95
C THR A 369 -5.34 12.12 -15.42
N VAL A 370 -4.51 13.17 -15.39
CA VAL A 370 -4.84 14.50 -15.96
C VAL A 370 -4.13 14.60 -17.31
N PHE A 371 -4.88 14.44 -18.39
CA PHE A 371 -4.35 14.52 -19.75
C PHE A 371 -3.90 15.93 -20.11
N SER A 372 -3.10 16.04 -21.19
CA SER A 372 -2.37 17.26 -21.54
C SER A 372 -3.25 18.51 -21.66
N ASP A 373 -4.46 18.38 -22.20
CA ASP A 373 -5.37 19.52 -22.34
C ASP A 373 -5.88 20.02 -20.99
N GLN A 374 -6.33 19.11 -20.12
CA GLN A 374 -6.76 19.43 -18.77
C GLN A 374 -5.58 19.95 -17.93
N TYR A 375 -4.41 19.33 -18.06
CA TYR A 375 -3.22 19.81 -17.36
C TYR A 375 -2.84 21.22 -17.76
N ARG A 376 -2.91 21.59 -19.04
CA ARG A 376 -2.64 22.93 -19.52
C ARG A 376 -3.63 23.95 -18.94
N GLN A 377 -4.89 23.56 -18.82
CA GLN A 377 -5.96 24.42 -18.30
C GLN A 377 -5.84 24.62 -16.79
N PHE A 378 -5.53 23.59 -16.03
CA PHE A 378 -5.64 23.57 -14.56
C PHE A 378 -4.30 23.52 -13.82
N LYS A 379 -3.14 23.55 -14.52
CA LYS A 379 -1.80 23.44 -13.90
C LYS A 379 -1.52 24.45 -12.77
N ASN A 380 -2.20 25.60 -12.77
CA ASN A 380 -2.03 26.62 -11.71
C ASN A 380 -2.89 26.33 -10.47
N LEU A 381 -3.79 25.37 -10.54
CA LEU A 381 -4.62 24.89 -9.42
C LEU A 381 -4.07 23.60 -8.82
N LEU A 382 -3.21 22.93 -9.55
CA LEU A 382 -2.50 21.72 -9.13
C LEU A 382 -1.15 22.08 -8.52
#